data_95cbd1e3b600e64e35683dfff8271ff3
#
_entry.id   95cbd1e3b600e64e35683dfff8271ff3
#
_cell.length_a   1.000
_cell.length_b   1.000
_cell.length_c   1.000
_cell.angle_alpha   90.00
_cell.angle_beta   90.00
_cell.angle_gamma   90.00
#
_symmetry.space_group_name_H-M   'P 1'
#
loop_
_entity.id
_entity.type
_entity.pdbx_description
1 polymer ?
#
loop_
_entity_poly.entity_id
_entity_poly.type
_entity_poly.pdbx_seq_one_letter_code
_entity_poly.pdbx_strand_id
1 'polypeptide(L)'
;MTDLPPGPVLGRGRAADVYDVGGGRVLRRYRDPARSRVDVDTLVAKEAAVMRHLRRHGFPVPEVVEADGTDLVMERLDGVTMLTDLKAHPWRARRHADTMIHLHRRLVAVPLDGLAVPAGPLEVRFEPAEAIVHLDFHPDNVMLTAGGPVVFDWTNAALGPAAADVAHAWIVAATSTVEGPWWLRLVGARVRRRFIDRYVDGCGRAAAIALLPTMGEYRLNDRNTLPEEADRVRELVARYP
;
A
#
# COMPACT_ATOMS: atom_id res chain seq x y z
N MET A 1 -7.25 -20.96 -15.42
CA MET A 1 -7.48 -21.40 -14.01
C MET A 1 -6.25 -22.17 -13.61
N THR A 2 -5.46 -21.61 -12.72
CA THR A 2 -4.36 -22.34 -12.10
C THR A 2 -4.95 -23.53 -11.33
N ASP A 3 -4.67 -24.74 -11.77
CA ASP A 3 -5.07 -26.01 -11.13
C ASP A 3 -4.28 -26.28 -9.82
N LEU A 4 -3.72 -25.23 -9.22
CA LEU A 4 -3.02 -25.33 -7.94
C LEU A 4 -4.06 -25.44 -6.82
N PRO A 5 -4.15 -26.61 -6.15
CA PRO A 5 -4.99 -26.69 -4.96
C PRO A 5 -4.50 -25.67 -3.94
N PRO A 6 -5.39 -24.90 -3.32
CA PRO A 6 -4.98 -23.97 -2.27
C PRO A 6 -4.34 -24.77 -1.13
N GLY A 7 -3.07 -24.46 -0.85
CA GLY A 7 -2.37 -24.96 0.32
C GLY A 7 -2.90 -24.33 1.62
N PRO A 8 -2.14 -24.41 2.74
CA PRO A 8 -2.56 -23.77 3.99
C PRO A 8 -2.73 -22.26 3.83
N VAL A 9 -3.77 -21.72 4.45
CA VAL A 9 -4.05 -20.29 4.48
C VAL A 9 -2.97 -19.59 5.30
N LEU A 10 -2.23 -18.65 4.68
CA LEU A 10 -1.26 -17.80 5.35
C LEU A 10 -1.88 -16.52 5.90
N GLY A 11 -2.92 -16.02 5.23
CA GLY A 11 -3.61 -14.80 5.63
C GLY A 11 -4.97 -14.67 4.96
N ARG A 12 -5.88 -13.99 5.66
CA ARG A 12 -7.20 -13.61 5.13
C ARG A 12 -7.28 -12.09 5.10
N GLY A 13 -7.16 -11.52 3.90
CA GLY A 13 -7.35 -10.09 3.67
C GLY A 13 -8.82 -9.74 3.50
N ARG A 14 -9.12 -8.45 3.28
CA ARG A 14 -10.48 -7.97 3.02
C ARG A 14 -10.98 -8.39 1.64
N ALA A 15 -10.13 -8.31 0.61
CA ALA A 15 -10.47 -8.58 -0.79
C ALA A 15 -10.01 -9.96 -1.27
N ALA A 16 -8.99 -10.55 -0.65
CA ALA A 16 -8.36 -11.79 -1.11
C ALA A 16 -7.88 -12.63 0.07
N ASP A 17 -7.77 -13.93 -0.16
CA ASP A 17 -7.11 -14.88 0.74
C ASP A 17 -5.74 -15.26 0.15
N VAL A 18 -4.75 -15.46 1.02
CA VAL A 18 -3.39 -15.83 0.64
C VAL A 18 -3.10 -17.26 1.12
N TYR A 19 -2.68 -18.10 0.19
CA TYR A 19 -2.39 -19.51 0.42
C TYR A 19 -0.91 -19.81 0.13
N ASP A 20 -0.30 -20.69 0.91
CA ASP A 20 1.00 -21.24 0.56
C ASP A 20 0.81 -22.32 -0.52
N VAL A 21 1.48 -22.17 -1.65
CA VAL A 21 1.44 -23.17 -2.74
C VAL A 21 2.76 -23.91 -2.90
N GLY A 22 3.66 -23.76 -1.92
CA GLY A 22 4.97 -24.41 -1.93
C GLY A 22 5.98 -23.75 -2.88
N GLY A 23 7.21 -24.24 -2.86
CA GLY A 23 8.27 -23.75 -3.75
C GLY A 23 8.61 -22.27 -3.56
N GLY A 24 8.43 -21.70 -2.37
CA GLY A 24 8.66 -20.29 -2.12
C GLY A 24 7.64 -19.36 -2.79
N ARG A 25 6.41 -19.83 -3.00
CA ARG A 25 5.34 -19.10 -3.69
C ARG A 25 4.07 -19.03 -2.87
N VAL A 26 3.29 -17.99 -3.10
CA VAL A 26 1.95 -17.81 -2.55
C VAL A 26 0.94 -17.58 -3.68
N LEU A 27 -0.27 -18.08 -3.45
CA LEU A 27 -1.44 -17.78 -4.26
C LEU A 27 -2.28 -16.74 -3.50
N ARG A 28 -2.46 -15.57 -4.08
CA ARG A 28 -3.45 -14.59 -3.66
C ARG A 28 -4.70 -14.78 -4.51
N ARG A 29 -5.77 -15.26 -3.89
CA ARG A 29 -7.06 -15.49 -4.56
C ARG A 29 -8.05 -14.43 -4.14
N TYR A 30 -8.50 -13.65 -5.09
CA TYR A 30 -9.50 -12.62 -4.87
C TYR A 30 -10.88 -13.25 -4.68
N ARG A 31 -11.60 -12.74 -3.68
CA ARG A 31 -12.98 -13.17 -3.43
C ARG A 31 -13.92 -12.44 -4.37
N ASP A 32 -14.96 -13.16 -4.75
CA ASP A 32 -16.10 -12.84 -5.61
C ASP A 32 -16.18 -11.43 -6.24
N PRO A 33 -16.23 -11.39 -7.60
CA PRO A 33 -16.39 -10.16 -8.39
C PRO A 33 -17.72 -9.45 -8.15
N ALA A 34 -18.77 -10.13 -7.70
CA ALA A 34 -20.09 -9.53 -7.48
C ALA A 34 -20.11 -8.38 -6.44
N ARG A 35 -19.05 -8.24 -5.64
CA ARG A 35 -18.89 -7.15 -4.66
C ARG A 35 -17.97 -6.03 -5.13
N SER A 36 -17.24 -6.23 -6.23
CA SER A 36 -16.38 -5.22 -6.83
C SER A 36 -17.11 -4.52 -7.98
N ARG A 37 -16.97 -3.19 -8.11
CA ARG A 37 -17.43 -2.46 -9.30
C ARG A 37 -16.47 -2.63 -10.49
N VAL A 38 -15.33 -3.23 -10.27
CA VAL A 38 -14.29 -3.52 -11.25
C VAL A 38 -14.27 -5.02 -11.45
N ASP A 39 -14.19 -5.45 -12.69
CA ASP A 39 -13.96 -6.84 -13.04
C ASP A 39 -12.66 -7.33 -12.36
N VAL A 40 -12.76 -8.42 -11.59
CA VAL A 40 -11.63 -8.93 -10.77
C VAL A 40 -10.50 -9.39 -11.67
N ASP A 41 -10.79 -9.97 -12.81
CA ASP A 41 -9.78 -10.40 -13.78
C ASP A 41 -8.95 -9.20 -14.26
N THR A 42 -9.60 -8.08 -14.52
CA THR A 42 -8.96 -6.79 -14.84
C THR A 42 -8.12 -6.28 -13.68
N LEU A 43 -8.60 -6.44 -12.44
CA LEU A 43 -7.88 -6.01 -11.24
C LEU A 43 -6.59 -6.80 -11.04
N VAL A 44 -6.65 -8.13 -11.14
CA VAL A 44 -5.51 -9.04 -11.01
C VAL A 44 -4.49 -8.79 -12.12
N ALA A 45 -4.96 -8.66 -13.35
CA ALA A 45 -4.10 -8.37 -14.51
C ALA A 45 -3.39 -7.01 -14.36
N LYS A 46 -4.11 -5.99 -13.86
CA LYS A 46 -3.54 -4.66 -13.56
C LYS A 46 -2.46 -4.74 -12.49
N GLU A 47 -2.75 -5.36 -11.34
CA GLU A 47 -1.79 -5.52 -10.25
C GLU A 47 -0.52 -6.23 -10.72
N ALA A 48 -0.67 -7.34 -11.43
CA ALA A 48 0.44 -8.10 -11.99
C ALA A 48 1.28 -7.27 -12.98
N ALA A 49 0.64 -6.50 -13.86
CA ALA A 49 1.32 -5.66 -14.84
C ALA A 49 2.15 -4.55 -14.17
N VAL A 50 1.57 -3.87 -13.16
CA VAL A 50 2.26 -2.86 -12.37
C VAL A 50 3.46 -3.46 -11.64
N MET A 51 3.29 -4.58 -10.94
CA MET A 51 4.37 -5.24 -10.22
C MET A 51 5.50 -5.69 -11.15
N ARG A 52 5.18 -6.28 -12.33
CA ARG A 52 6.17 -6.66 -13.34
C ARG A 52 6.92 -5.45 -13.88
N HIS A 53 6.22 -4.33 -14.10
CA HIS A 53 6.85 -3.09 -14.55
C HIS A 53 7.81 -2.53 -13.49
N LEU A 54 7.36 -2.41 -12.26
CA LEU A 54 8.18 -1.96 -11.12
C LEU A 54 9.43 -2.81 -10.94
N ARG A 55 9.28 -4.15 -11.00
CA ARG A 55 10.41 -5.08 -10.85
C ARG A 55 11.42 -4.93 -11.98
N ARG A 56 10.98 -4.75 -13.24
CA ARG A 56 11.89 -4.50 -14.38
C ARG A 56 12.74 -3.25 -14.19
N HIS A 57 12.22 -2.26 -13.47
CA HIS A 57 12.96 -1.03 -13.14
C HIS A 57 13.68 -1.11 -11.77
N GLY A 58 13.82 -2.32 -11.21
CA GLY A 58 14.56 -2.55 -9.98
C GLY A 58 13.87 -2.09 -8.71
N PHE A 59 12.56 -1.73 -8.76
CA PHE A 59 11.82 -1.43 -7.56
C PHE A 59 11.46 -2.73 -6.81
N PRO A 60 11.59 -2.77 -5.47
CA PRO A 60 11.42 -3.99 -4.69
C PRO A 60 9.95 -4.35 -4.52
N VAL A 61 9.47 -5.25 -5.35
CA VAL A 61 8.15 -5.90 -5.29
C VAL A 61 8.29 -7.41 -5.39
N PRO A 62 7.32 -8.20 -4.91
CA PRO A 62 7.32 -9.64 -5.12
C PRO A 62 7.38 -9.99 -6.61
N GLU A 63 8.06 -11.06 -6.96
CA GLU A 63 8.04 -11.58 -8.32
C GLU A 63 6.67 -12.17 -8.65
N VAL A 64 6.04 -11.69 -9.72
CA VAL A 64 4.79 -12.26 -10.23
C VAL A 64 5.10 -13.44 -11.14
N VAL A 65 4.69 -14.62 -10.71
CA VAL A 65 4.86 -15.87 -11.45
C VAL A 65 3.74 -16.02 -12.47
N GLU A 66 2.50 -15.89 -12.03
CA GLU A 66 1.31 -16.07 -12.86
C GLU A 66 0.18 -15.14 -12.38
N ALA A 67 -0.68 -14.73 -13.32
CA ALA A 67 -1.88 -13.96 -13.04
C ALA A 67 -2.96 -14.41 -14.02
N ASP A 68 -4.02 -15.02 -13.52
CA ASP A 68 -5.11 -15.55 -14.32
C ASP A 68 -6.43 -15.50 -13.54
N GLY A 69 -7.46 -14.94 -14.15
CA GLY A 69 -8.76 -14.77 -13.51
C GLY A 69 -8.64 -14.05 -12.14
N THR A 70 -9.09 -14.72 -11.10
CA THR A 70 -9.07 -14.21 -9.72
C THR A 70 -7.75 -14.50 -8.97
N ASP A 71 -6.78 -15.15 -9.62
CA ASP A 71 -5.61 -15.73 -8.99
C ASP A 71 -4.33 -14.99 -9.38
N LEU A 72 -3.56 -14.60 -8.37
CA LEU A 72 -2.23 -14.03 -8.51
C LEU A 72 -1.22 -14.93 -7.77
N VAL A 73 -0.36 -15.62 -8.52
CA VAL A 73 0.75 -16.41 -7.97
C VAL A 73 2.00 -15.55 -7.97
N MET A 74 2.62 -15.40 -6.82
CA MET A 74 3.80 -14.56 -6.64
C MET A 74 4.78 -15.14 -5.63
N GLU A 75 5.97 -14.55 -5.57
CA GLU A 75 7.00 -14.83 -4.58
C GLU A 75 6.45 -14.73 -3.16
N ARG A 76 6.75 -15.75 -2.34
CA ARG A 76 6.49 -15.69 -0.90
C ARG A 76 7.56 -14.84 -0.23
N LEU A 77 7.12 -13.80 0.44
CA LEU A 77 8.03 -12.95 1.21
C LEU A 77 8.22 -13.53 2.62
N ASP A 78 9.45 -13.89 2.96
CA ASP A 78 9.81 -14.33 4.29
C ASP A 78 10.34 -13.15 5.11
N GLY A 79 9.56 -12.75 6.13
CA GLY A 79 9.90 -11.59 6.95
C GLY A 79 8.75 -11.18 7.86
N VAL A 80 8.84 -9.96 8.37
CA VAL A 80 7.77 -9.32 9.15
C VAL A 80 7.40 -8.00 8.50
N THR A 81 6.13 -7.56 8.64
CA THR A 81 5.77 -6.23 8.14
C THR A 81 6.50 -5.15 8.95
N MET A 82 6.81 -4.03 8.30
CA MET A 82 7.44 -2.89 8.97
C MET A 82 6.57 -2.39 10.13
N LEU A 83 5.25 -2.49 10.03
CA LEU A 83 4.33 -2.15 11.12
C LEU A 83 4.51 -3.11 12.31
N THR A 84 4.65 -4.40 12.05
CA THR A 84 4.90 -5.40 13.11
C THR A 84 6.24 -5.14 13.80
N ASP A 85 7.31 -4.88 13.04
CA ASP A 85 8.61 -4.51 13.63
C ASP A 85 8.53 -3.19 14.40
N LEU A 86 7.79 -2.19 13.90
CA LEU A 86 7.61 -0.90 14.58
C LEU A 86 6.86 -1.04 15.91
N LYS A 87 5.87 -1.94 15.99
CA LYS A 87 5.17 -2.25 17.24
C LYS A 87 6.09 -2.92 18.26
N ALA A 88 6.95 -3.84 17.80
CA ALA A 88 7.92 -4.54 18.64
C ALA A 88 9.11 -3.66 19.03
N HIS A 89 9.52 -2.73 18.16
CA HIS A 89 10.73 -1.92 18.30
C HIS A 89 10.44 -0.42 18.01
N PRO A 90 9.65 0.26 18.86
CA PRO A 90 9.19 1.64 18.61
C PRO A 90 10.33 2.66 18.44
N TRP A 91 11.53 2.38 18.97
CA TRP A 91 12.73 3.21 18.78
C TRP A 91 13.25 3.22 17.33
N ARG A 92 12.84 2.26 16.50
CA ARG A 92 13.18 2.18 15.06
C ARG A 92 12.35 3.11 14.19
N ALA A 93 11.38 3.85 14.75
CA ALA A 93 10.45 4.70 13.99
C ALA A 93 11.15 5.63 12.99
N ARG A 94 12.26 6.25 13.40
CA ARG A 94 13.04 7.12 12.51
C ARG A 94 13.65 6.34 11.33
N ARG A 95 14.26 5.19 11.61
CA ARG A 95 14.86 4.32 10.58
C ARG A 95 13.80 3.85 9.57
N HIS A 96 12.64 3.43 10.06
CA HIS A 96 11.55 2.98 9.19
C HIS A 96 10.97 4.13 8.35
N ALA A 97 10.85 5.33 8.92
CA ALA A 97 10.45 6.51 8.14
C ALA A 97 11.48 6.81 7.03
N ASP A 98 12.79 6.73 7.33
CA ASP A 98 13.84 6.91 6.31
C ASP A 98 13.79 5.84 5.22
N THR A 99 13.48 4.60 5.58
CA THR A 99 13.25 3.51 4.61
C THR A 99 12.05 3.81 3.72
N MET A 100 10.93 4.28 4.28
CA MET A 100 9.74 4.67 3.51
C MET A 100 10.04 5.84 2.57
N ILE A 101 10.78 6.85 3.02
CA ILE A 101 11.22 7.98 2.18
C ILE A 101 12.06 7.47 1.01
N HIS A 102 13.00 6.56 1.26
CA HIS A 102 13.84 5.99 0.22
C HIS A 102 13.02 5.18 -0.79
N LEU A 103 12.11 4.33 -0.33
CA LEU A 103 11.22 3.55 -1.19
C LEU A 103 10.31 4.47 -2.03
N HIS A 104 9.71 5.48 -1.42
CA HIS A 104 8.85 6.44 -2.14
C HIS A 104 9.62 7.17 -3.24
N ARG A 105 10.81 7.67 -2.95
CA ARG A 105 11.66 8.33 -3.96
C ARG A 105 12.03 7.40 -5.11
N ARG A 106 12.30 6.13 -4.82
CA ARG A 106 12.57 5.13 -5.85
C ARG A 106 11.32 4.82 -6.68
N LEU A 107 10.14 4.78 -6.07
CA LEU A 107 8.87 4.56 -6.77
C LEU A 107 8.60 5.69 -7.75
N VAL A 108 8.71 6.94 -7.30
CA VAL A 108 8.51 8.14 -8.13
C VAL A 108 9.50 8.22 -9.30
N ALA A 109 10.70 7.66 -9.15
CA ALA A 109 11.72 7.63 -10.19
C ALA A 109 11.51 6.52 -11.24
N VAL A 110 10.52 5.64 -11.08
CA VAL A 110 10.23 4.60 -12.06
C VAL A 110 9.61 5.25 -13.31
N PRO A 111 10.20 5.07 -14.51
CA PRO A 111 9.64 5.59 -15.74
C PRO A 111 8.24 4.99 -16.01
N LEU A 112 7.35 5.78 -16.59
CA LEU A 112 6.03 5.31 -17.02
C LEU A 112 6.07 4.64 -18.40
N ASP A 113 7.13 4.87 -19.17
CA ASP A 113 7.31 4.29 -20.50
C ASP A 113 7.36 2.76 -20.44
N GLY A 114 6.59 2.13 -21.33
CA GLY A 114 6.50 0.67 -21.37
C GLY A 114 5.63 0.04 -20.26
N LEU A 115 4.92 0.83 -19.48
CA LEU A 115 3.86 0.32 -18.61
C LEU A 115 2.65 -0.08 -19.47
N ALA A 116 2.48 -1.37 -19.67
CA ALA A 116 1.37 -1.94 -20.42
C ALA A 116 0.46 -2.72 -19.46
N VAL A 117 -0.79 -2.29 -19.37
CA VAL A 117 -1.83 -2.99 -18.60
C VAL A 117 -2.78 -3.66 -19.59
N PRO A 118 -3.09 -4.97 -19.46
CA PRO A 118 -3.87 -5.72 -20.46
C PRO A 118 -5.25 -5.15 -20.75
N ALA A 119 -5.88 -4.50 -19.79
CA ALA A 119 -7.23 -3.91 -19.92
C ALA A 119 -7.22 -2.45 -20.40
N GLY A 120 -6.09 -1.92 -20.86
CA GLY A 120 -5.94 -0.53 -21.27
C GLY A 120 -4.86 0.21 -20.45
N PRO A 121 -4.75 1.54 -20.58
CA PRO A 121 -3.80 2.29 -19.79
C PRO A 121 -4.12 2.22 -18.30
N LEU A 122 -3.08 2.29 -17.45
CA LEU A 122 -3.28 2.42 -16.01
C LEU A 122 -4.13 3.66 -15.73
N GLU A 123 -5.15 3.50 -14.88
CA GLU A 123 -6.07 4.58 -14.54
C GLU A 123 -5.32 5.83 -14.04
N VAL A 124 -5.59 6.98 -14.64
CA VAL A 124 -5.21 8.27 -14.07
C VAL A 124 -6.26 8.62 -13.02
N ARG A 125 -5.90 8.45 -11.76
CA ARG A 125 -6.85 8.69 -10.65
C ARG A 125 -6.80 10.12 -10.15
N PHE A 126 -5.63 10.73 -10.24
CA PHE A 126 -5.40 12.11 -9.83
C PHE A 126 -4.45 12.78 -10.81
N GLU A 127 -4.76 14.03 -11.19
CA GLU A 127 -3.86 14.85 -12.01
C GLU A 127 -2.89 15.66 -11.11
N PRO A 128 -1.65 15.88 -11.55
CA PRO A 128 -1.04 15.37 -12.78
C PRO A 128 -0.66 13.87 -12.67
N ALA A 129 -0.74 13.15 -13.80
CA ALA A 129 -0.37 11.74 -13.91
C ALA A 129 1.15 11.55 -14.06
N GLU A 130 1.92 11.94 -13.06
CA GLU A 130 3.39 12.02 -13.13
C GLU A 130 4.12 10.78 -12.63
N ALA A 131 3.46 9.94 -11.83
CA ALA A 131 4.06 8.74 -11.24
C ALA A 131 3.06 7.60 -11.08
N ILE A 132 3.58 6.38 -10.91
CA ILE A 132 2.81 5.29 -10.34
C ILE A 132 2.66 5.57 -8.85
N VAL A 133 1.43 5.62 -8.37
CA VAL A 133 1.09 5.75 -6.95
C VAL A 133 0.47 4.46 -6.44
N HIS A 134 0.80 4.09 -5.22
CA HIS A 134 0.34 2.87 -4.57
C HIS A 134 -1.08 3.02 -3.99
N LEU A 135 -1.39 4.21 -3.48
CA LEU A 135 -2.63 4.60 -2.80
C LEU A 135 -3.00 3.78 -1.54
N ASP A 136 -2.02 3.03 -1.04
CA ASP A 136 -2.03 2.37 0.28
C ASP A 136 -0.61 2.16 0.79
N PHE A 137 0.27 3.16 0.57
CA PHE A 137 1.69 3.09 0.87
C PHE A 137 1.97 3.37 2.36
N HIS A 138 1.85 2.34 3.18
CA HIS A 138 2.05 2.43 4.63
C HIS A 138 2.88 1.25 5.17
N PRO A 139 3.37 1.32 6.44
CA PRO A 139 4.28 0.32 7.00
C PRO A 139 3.79 -1.12 7.01
N ASP A 140 2.48 -1.36 6.95
CA ASP A 140 1.94 -2.73 6.92
C ASP A 140 2.05 -3.37 5.53
N ASN A 141 2.19 -2.55 4.48
CA ASN A 141 2.41 -2.98 3.10
C ASN A 141 3.91 -3.00 2.70
N VAL A 142 4.81 -2.97 3.68
CA VAL A 142 6.26 -3.14 3.49
C VAL A 142 6.75 -4.32 4.31
N MET A 143 7.19 -5.38 3.63
CA MET A 143 7.82 -6.55 4.25
C MET A 143 9.31 -6.31 4.45
N LEU A 144 9.81 -6.54 5.66
CA LEU A 144 11.23 -6.51 5.97
C LEU A 144 11.80 -7.92 5.81
N THR A 145 12.44 -8.18 4.70
CA THR A 145 13.08 -9.47 4.38
C THR A 145 14.59 -9.44 4.62
N ALA A 146 15.25 -10.59 4.56
CA ALA A 146 16.71 -10.67 4.61
C ALA A 146 17.38 -9.92 3.44
N GLY A 147 16.70 -9.83 2.29
CA GLY A 147 17.15 -9.09 1.10
C GLY A 147 16.86 -7.59 1.13
N GLY A 148 16.19 -7.11 2.16
CA GLY A 148 15.77 -5.72 2.29
C GLY A 148 14.25 -5.53 2.29
N PRO A 149 13.78 -4.27 2.28
CA PRO A 149 12.34 -3.97 2.28
C PRO A 149 11.72 -4.25 0.91
N VAL A 150 10.55 -4.90 0.90
CA VAL A 150 9.76 -5.21 -0.30
C VAL A 150 8.35 -4.64 -0.13
N VAL A 151 7.86 -3.91 -1.12
CA VAL A 151 6.51 -3.32 -1.12
C VAL A 151 5.53 -4.26 -1.80
N PHE A 152 4.41 -4.54 -1.17
CA PHE A 152 3.39 -5.45 -1.68
C PHE A 152 1.98 -4.84 -1.58
N ASP A 153 0.98 -5.54 -2.10
CA ASP A 153 -0.44 -5.09 -2.18
C ASP A 153 -0.66 -3.89 -3.10
N TRP A 154 -0.44 -4.09 -4.40
CA TRP A 154 -0.56 -3.07 -5.45
C TRP A 154 -1.97 -2.95 -6.05
N THR A 155 -2.97 -3.48 -5.35
CA THR A 155 -4.38 -3.51 -5.80
C THR A 155 -4.90 -2.12 -6.18
N ASN A 156 -4.53 -1.08 -5.40
CA ASN A 156 -5.00 0.29 -5.59
C ASN A 156 -4.13 1.12 -6.54
N ALA A 157 -3.07 0.54 -7.11
CA ALA A 157 -2.13 1.26 -7.94
C ALA A 157 -2.82 2.01 -9.10
N ALA A 158 -2.38 3.25 -9.32
CA ALA A 158 -2.91 4.14 -10.34
C ALA A 158 -1.81 5.12 -10.80
N LEU A 159 -2.12 5.99 -11.77
CA LEU A 159 -1.31 7.15 -12.06
C LEU A 159 -1.81 8.36 -11.27
N GLY A 160 -0.87 9.18 -10.81
CA GLY A 160 -1.19 10.38 -10.07
C GLY A 160 0.05 11.18 -9.65
N PRO A 161 -0.14 12.28 -8.92
CA PRO A 161 0.96 13.04 -8.36
C PRO A 161 1.64 12.24 -7.24
N ALA A 162 2.97 12.26 -7.20
CA ALA A 162 3.76 11.53 -6.21
C ALA A 162 3.34 11.82 -4.76
N ALA A 163 2.90 13.03 -4.48
CA ALA A 163 2.44 13.44 -3.14
C ALA A 163 1.12 12.78 -2.70
N ALA A 164 0.38 12.10 -3.60
CA ALA A 164 -0.87 11.40 -3.25
C ALA A 164 -0.60 10.26 -2.24
N ASP A 165 0.45 9.46 -2.44
CA ASP A 165 0.85 8.42 -1.49
C ASP A 165 1.23 9.00 -0.12
N VAL A 166 1.89 10.15 -0.12
CA VAL A 166 2.33 10.83 1.12
C VAL A 166 1.12 11.35 1.90
N ALA A 167 0.19 12.02 1.22
CA ALA A 167 -1.03 12.53 1.83
C ALA A 167 -1.94 11.39 2.32
N HIS A 168 -2.08 10.31 1.54
CA HIS A 168 -2.85 9.13 1.94
C HIS A 168 -2.24 8.45 3.17
N ALA A 169 -0.93 8.19 3.17
CA ALA A 169 -0.24 7.63 4.33
C ALA A 169 -0.40 8.51 5.58
N TRP A 170 -0.39 9.84 5.42
CA TRP A 170 -0.64 10.77 6.52
C TRP A 170 -2.05 10.62 7.08
N ILE A 171 -3.06 10.56 6.22
CA ILE A 171 -4.46 10.33 6.62
C ILE A 171 -4.58 9.00 7.37
N VAL A 172 -4.08 7.89 6.80
CA VAL A 172 -4.12 6.56 7.42
C VAL A 172 -3.44 6.59 8.80
N ALA A 173 -2.27 7.22 8.92
CA ALA A 173 -1.58 7.33 10.20
C ALA A 173 -2.36 8.19 11.20
N ALA A 174 -2.98 9.29 10.79
CA ALA A 174 -3.72 10.18 11.68
C ALA A 174 -5.02 9.53 12.19
N THR A 175 -5.64 8.69 11.39
CA THR A 175 -6.93 8.06 11.68
C THR A 175 -6.82 6.72 12.40
N SER A 176 -5.68 6.03 12.30
CA SER A 176 -5.43 4.75 12.96
C SER A 176 -5.52 4.87 14.48
N THR A 177 -6.09 3.84 15.11
CA THR A 177 -6.14 3.72 16.57
C THR A 177 -5.10 2.72 17.06
N VAL A 178 -4.52 3.01 18.24
CA VAL A 178 -3.70 2.06 18.97
C VAL A 178 -4.56 1.44 20.07
N GLU A 179 -4.76 0.14 20.00
CA GLU A 179 -5.49 -0.59 21.04
C GLU A 179 -4.62 -0.79 22.28
N GLY A 180 -5.26 -0.94 23.45
CA GLY A 180 -4.59 -1.23 24.69
C GLY A 180 -4.75 -0.14 25.76
N PRO A 181 -4.05 -0.27 26.91
CA PRO A 181 -4.13 0.66 28.01
C PRO A 181 -3.65 2.06 27.60
N TRP A 182 -4.11 3.08 28.32
CA TRP A 182 -3.89 4.50 27.98
C TRP A 182 -2.41 4.88 27.74
N TRP A 183 -1.50 4.31 28.53
CA TRP A 183 -0.06 4.61 28.40
C TRP A 183 0.53 4.02 27.11
N LEU A 184 0.08 2.83 26.69
CA LEU A 184 0.49 2.23 25.42
C LEU A 184 -0.05 3.05 24.23
N ARG A 185 -1.30 3.53 24.33
CA ARG A 185 -1.90 4.43 23.36
C ARG A 185 -1.11 5.73 23.22
N LEU A 186 -0.64 6.31 24.35
CA LEU A 186 0.14 7.54 24.36
C LEU A 186 1.52 7.33 23.71
N VAL A 187 2.21 6.24 24.05
CA VAL A 187 3.50 5.87 23.43
C VAL A 187 3.33 5.62 21.94
N GLY A 188 2.35 4.82 21.56
CA GLY A 188 2.06 4.52 20.16
C GLY A 188 1.71 5.77 19.35
N ALA A 189 0.95 6.70 19.89
CA ALA A 189 0.65 7.99 19.26
C ALA A 189 1.92 8.83 19.02
N ARG A 190 2.85 8.87 20.00
CA ARG A 190 4.13 9.57 19.84
C ARG A 190 5.02 8.95 18.79
N VAL A 191 5.12 7.62 18.78
CA VAL A 191 5.91 6.86 17.78
C VAL A 191 5.34 7.10 16.38
N ARG A 192 4.04 6.96 16.21
CA ARG A 192 3.34 7.20 14.96
C ARG A 192 3.53 8.63 14.46
N ARG A 193 3.38 9.64 15.36
CA ARG A 193 3.60 11.04 15.01
C ARG A 193 5.02 11.28 14.53
N ARG A 194 6.04 10.80 15.25
CA ARG A 194 7.46 10.94 14.85
C ARG A 194 7.73 10.28 13.50
N PHE A 195 7.14 9.11 13.26
CA PHE A 195 7.27 8.39 12.00
C PHE A 195 6.66 9.21 10.86
N ILE A 196 5.39 9.61 10.98
CA ILE A 196 4.67 10.27 9.89
C ILE A 196 5.20 11.68 9.63
N ASP A 197 5.52 12.46 10.65
CA ASP A 197 6.11 13.79 10.49
C ASP A 197 7.41 13.70 9.67
N ARG A 198 8.29 12.74 10.02
CA ARG A 198 9.54 12.54 9.29
C ARG A 198 9.32 12.09 7.86
N TYR A 199 8.37 11.17 7.63
CA TYR A 199 8.04 10.67 6.29
C TYR A 199 7.51 11.80 5.41
N VAL A 200 6.54 12.55 5.91
CA VAL A 200 5.93 13.69 5.19
C VAL A 200 6.96 14.78 4.90
N ASP A 201 7.80 15.14 5.88
CA ASP A 201 8.88 16.12 5.68
C ASP A 201 9.89 15.65 4.64
N GLY A 202 10.25 14.36 4.67
CA GLY A 202 11.22 13.78 3.75
C GLY A 202 10.73 13.62 2.32
N CYS A 203 9.39 13.60 2.11
CA CYS A 203 8.78 13.43 0.79
C CYS A 203 8.11 14.70 0.23
N GLY A 204 8.06 15.79 1.00
CA GLY A 204 7.52 17.07 0.52
C GLY A 204 6.20 17.45 1.19
N ARG A 205 6.26 17.96 2.42
CA ARG A 205 5.10 18.36 3.24
C ARG A 205 4.13 19.31 2.52
N ALA A 206 4.64 20.32 1.82
CA ALA A 206 3.78 21.31 1.14
C ALA A 206 2.90 20.65 0.06
N ALA A 207 3.49 19.78 -0.77
CA ALA A 207 2.74 19.05 -1.79
C ALA A 207 1.73 18.07 -1.17
N ALA A 208 2.10 17.40 -0.07
CA ALA A 208 1.17 16.52 0.65
C ALA A 208 -0.02 17.31 1.25
N ILE A 209 0.22 18.49 1.82
CA ILE A 209 -0.84 19.38 2.35
C ILE A 209 -1.81 19.76 1.22
N ALA A 210 -1.30 20.17 0.06
CA ALA A 210 -2.15 20.54 -1.07
C ALA A 210 -3.09 19.41 -1.55
N LEU A 211 -2.71 18.15 -1.31
CA LEU A 211 -3.50 16.97 -1.67
C LEU A 211 -4.35 16.40 -0.53
N LEU A 212 -4.24 16.90 0.69
CA LEU A 212 -5.04 16.39 1.81
C LEU A 212 -6.55 16.44 1.55
N PRO A 213 -7.14 17.52 0.97
CA PRO A 213 -8.58 17.52 0.67
C PRO A 213 -8.97 16.40 -0.28
N THR A 214 -8.27 16.27 -1.41
CA THR A 214 -8.53 15.25 -2.43
C THR A 214 -8.35 13.83 -1.88
N MET A 215 -7.28 13.58 -1.14
CA MET A 215 -7.02 12.27 -0.54
C MET A 215 -7.96 11.98 0.64
N GLY A 216 -8.43 13.02 1.33
CA GLY A 216 -9.47 12.92 2.33
C GLY A 216 -10.80 12.43 1.73
N GLU A 217 -11.24 13.04 0.62
CA GLU A 217 -12.41 12.58 -0.12
C GLU A 217 -12.24 11.14 -0.63
N TYR A 218 -11.08 10.82 -1.19
CA TYR A 218 -10.76 9.45 -1.61
C TYR A 218 -10.94 8.45 -0.47
N ARG A 219 -10.40 8.76 0.72
CA ARG A 219 -10.53 7.90 1.92
C ARG A 219 -11.97 7.83 2.42
N LEU A 220 -12.73 8.92 2.43
CA LEU A 220 -14.13 8.96 2.86
C LEU A 220 -15.06 8.15 1.95
N ASN A 221 -14.68 8.00 0.66
CA ASN A 221 -15.41 7.20 -0.32
C ASN A 221 -15.06 5.69 -0.25
N ASP A 222 -14.03 5.31 0.52
CA ASP A 222 -13.73 3.90 0.76
C ASP A 222 -14.79 3.31 1.71
N ARG A 223 -15.49 2.27 1.24
CA ARG A 223 -16.53 1.56 2.00
C ARG A 223 -16.03 0.92 3.30
N ASN A 224 -14.73 0.77 3.43
CA ASN A 224 -14.09 0.20 4.61
C ASN A 224 -13.76 1.25 5.68
N THR A 225 -14.00 2.53 5.41
CA THR A 225 -13.76 3.61 6.37
C THR A 225 -14.86 3.61 7.44
N LEU A 226 -14.43 3.43 8.69
CA LEU A 226 -15.34 3.45 9.82
C LEU A 226 -15.84 4.89 10.11
N PRO A 227 -17.06 5.09 10.67
CA PRO A 227 -17.57 6.42 10.99
C PRO A 227 -16.61 7.27 11.82
N GLU A 228 -16.03 6.68 12.87
CA GLU A 228 -15.07 7.36 13.74
C GLU A 228 -13.74 7.72 13.03
N GLU A 229 -13.37 6.95 12.03
CA GLU A 229 -12.24 7.23 11.17
C GLU A 229 -12.56 8.40 10.24
N ALA A 230 -13.76 8.42 9.66
CA ALA A 230 -14.24 9.48 8.79
C ALA A 230 -14.21 10.86 9.48
N ASP A 231 -14.60 10.94 10.75
CA ASP A 231 -14.55 12.19 11.51
C ASP A 231 -13.11 12.68 11.68
N ARG A 232 -12.17 11.79 11.99
CA ARG A 232 -10.75 12.12 12.09
C ARG A 232 -10.13 12.55 10.75
N VAL A 233 -10.59 11.97 9.63
CA VAL A 233 -10.20 12.44 8.29
C VAL A 233 -10.63 13.89 8.09
N ARG A 234 -11.92 14.20 8.37
CA ARG A 234 -12.44 15.57 8.25
C ARG A 234 -11.70 16.56 9.15
N GLU A 235 -11.41 16.17 10.40
CA GLU A 235 -10.65 17.00 11.34
C GLU A 235 -9.22 17.26 10.84
N LEU A 236 -8.56 16.25 10.26
CA LEU A 236 -7.21 16.42 9.71
C LEU A 236 -7.23 17.39 8.53
N VAL A 237 -8.13 17.20 7.56
CA VAL A 237 -8.25 18.06 6.37
C VAL A 237 -8.57 19.50 6.78
N ALA A 238 -9.48 19.72 7.73
CA ALA A 238 -9.85 21.05 8.21
C ALA A 238 -8.71 21.84 8.89
N ARG A 239 -7.64 21.17 9.33
CA ARG A 239 -6.44 21.82 9.90
C ARG A 239 -5.51 22.40 8.84
N TYR A 240 -5.67 21.99 7.59
CA TYR A 240 -4.83 22.39 6.46
C TYR A 240 -5.74 22.82 5.28
N PRO A 241 -6.40 23.99 5.40
CA PRO A 241 -7.35 24.49 4.41
C PRO A 241 -6.68 24.88 3.08
#